data_d27502db77de86220c07f22c0c410e51
#
_entry.id   d27502db77de86220c07f22c0c410e51
#
_cell.length_a   1.000
_cell.length_b   1.000
_cell.length_c   1.000
_cell.angle_alpha   90.00
_cell.angle_beta   90.00
_cell.angle_gamma   90.00
#
_symmetry.space_group_name_H-M   'P 1'
#
loop_
_entity.id
_entity.type
_entity.pdbx_description
1 polymer ?
#
loop_
_entity_poly.entity_id
_entity_poly.type
_entity_poly.pdbx_seq_one_letter_code
_entity_poly.pdbx_strand_id
1 'polypeptide(L)'
;MIDFDPSERIKRLLEHARQGDRSLALTLHALIIAADAQGCSDFNQAAIIYRDDHLAAMRADGRDAEREAGRLSLDEVRKHLAASVLPRLVSEGIIVLPQSGLTAPDARIRITETYWREMQAIRRELAATLRQTGEHLTPAKDFATIRAAPAAPQARPARTSVLEASGLVKIYRRRKVVNDVALRLQQGEIVGLLGPNGAGKTTTFYMIVGLIQPFAGRISMDGEDITTMPMYKRARRGVGYLSQEPSIFRKLSVEDNILAILETLPISAAERRTRLETLLDELSIKHLRQSKAFALSGGERRRLEITRALVSRPKFMMLDEPFAGVDPIAVHDIQSIVANLRHRGIGVLISDHNVEQTLDIVDRAYIMFDGQVKVSGTVRELVFDDTVADIYLGPTLTARLRSRFSSSH
;
A
#
# COMPACT_ATOMS: atom_id res chain seq x y z
N MET A 1 -22.32 30.36 -28.13
CA MET A 1 -22.03 29.55 -26.94
C MET A 1 -21.86 28.14 -27.47
N ILE A 2 -20.63 27.71 -27.68
CA ILE A 2 -20.31 26.39 -28.26
C ILE A 2 -20.62 25.39 -27.17
N ASP A 3 -21.53 24.48 -27.42
CA ASP A 3 -21.93 23.41 -26.53
C ASP A 3 -20.68 22.61 -26.13
N PHE A 4 -20.39 22.64 -24.86
CA PHE A 4 -19.15 22.06 -24.31
C PHE A 4 -19.46 20.61 -23.89
N ASP A 5 -19.18 19.64 -24.79
CA ASP A 5 -19.26 18.22 -24.45
C ASP A 5 -17.88 17.68 -23.96
N PRO A 6 -17.74 17.40 -22.66
CA PRO A 6 -16.51 16.86 -22.09
C PRO A 6 -16.12 15.50 -22.68
N SER A 7 -17.10 14.64 -23.01
CA SER A 7 -16.88 13.31 -23.59
C SER A 7 -16.20 13.40 -24.97
N GLU A 8 -16.67 14.34 -25.80
CA GLU A 8 -16.10 14.52 -27.13
C GLU A 8 -14.67 15.06 -27.09
N ARG A 9 -14.36 15.89 -26.09
CA ARG A 9 -13.03 16.42 -25.88
C ARG A 9 -12.04 15.35 -25.41
N ILE A 10 -12.46 14.47 -24.51
CA ILE A 10 -11.65 13.33 -24.09
C ILE A 10 -11.44 12.37 -25.28
N LYS A 11 -12.47 12.11 -26.08
CA LYS A 11 -12.35 11.29 -27.28
C LYS A 11 -11.33 11.86 -28.28
N ARG A 12 -11.34 13.16 -28.54
CA ARG A 12 -10.33 13.82 -29.37
C ARG A 12 -8.91 13.68 -28.81
N LEU A 13 -8.73 13.80 -27.49
CA LEU A 13 -7.42 13.58 -26.85
C LEU A 13 -6.95 12.13 -27.00
N LEU A 14 -7.87 11.15 -26.93
CA LEU A 14 -7.57 9.74 -27.17
C LEU A 14 -7.25 9.45 -28.65
N GLU A 15 -7.92 10.13 -29.58
CA GLU A 15 -7.62 10.04 -31.02
C GLU A 15 -6.24 10.60 -31.35
N HIS A 16 -5.83 11.72 -30.74
CA HIS A 16 -4.47 12.25 -30.85
C HIS A 16 -3.42 11.30 -30.29
N ALA A 17 -3.75 10.61 -29.20
CA ALA A 17 -2.90 9.57 -28.64
C ALA A 17 -2.71 8.37 -29.58
N ARG A 18 -3.75 7.98 -30.30
CA ARG A 18 -3.69 6.96 -31.36
C ARG A 18 -2.81 7.40 -32.54
N GLN A 19 -2.69 8.71 -32.84
CA GLN A 19 -1.90 9.27 -33.93
C GLN A 19 -0.43 9.54 -33.57
N GLY A 20 0.03 9.22 -32.34
CA GLY A 20 1.45 9.29 -31.99
C GLY A 20 1.81 10.04 -30.68
N ASP A 21 0.92 10.82 -30.09
CA ASP A 21 1.17 11.51 -28.80
C ASP A 21 0.74 10.63 -27.61
N ARG A 22 1.47 9.54 -27.43
CA ARG A 22 1.21 8.55 -26.37
C ARG A 22 1.34 9.13 -24.98
N SER A 23 2.20 10.14 -24.79
CA SER A 23 2.47 10.72 -23.47
C SER A 23 1.22 11.28 -22.80
N LEU A 24 0.31 11.86 -23.59
CA LEU A 24 -0.94 12.43 -23.09
C LEU A 24 -1.89 11.33 -22.57
N ALA A 25 -2.06 10.24 -23.34
CA ALA A 25 -2.94 9.12 -22.94
C ALA A 25 -2.41 8.39 -21.71
N LEU A 26 -1.09 8.13 -21.64
CA LEU A 26 -0.45 7.52 -20.49
C LEU A 26 -0.57 8.42 -19.26
N THR A 27 -0.47 9.75 -19.41
CA THR A 27 -0.64 10.69 -18.30
C THR A 27 -2.09 10.69 -17.78
N LEU A 28 -3.07 10.73 -18.69
CA LEU A 28 -4.49 10.65 -18.31
C LEU A 28 -4.80 9.33 -17.59
N HIS A 29 -4.28 8.22 -18.09
CA HIS A 29 -4.42 6.92 -17.46
C HIS A 29 -3.81 6.91 -16.06
N ALA A 30 -2.58 7.40 -15.91
CA ALA A 30 -1.88 7.49 -14.64
C ALA A 30 -2.63 8.37 -13.61
N LEU A 31 -3.16 9.52 -14.04
CA LEU A 31 -3.95 10.41 -13.19
C LEU A 31 -5.26 9.76 -12.73
N ILE A 32 -5.95 9.04 -13.63
CA ILE A 32 -7.20 8.34 -13.28
C ILE A 32 -6.95 7.20 -12.28
N ILE A 33 -5.86 6.45 -12.46
CA ILE A 33 -5.50 5.33 -11.57
C ILE A 33 -5.03 5.84 -10.20
N ALA A 34 -4.29 6.95 -10.18
CA ALA A 34 -3.80 7.57 -8.94
C ALA A 34 -4.87 8.42 -8.21
N ALA A 35 -6.06 8.64 -8.81
CA ALA A 35 -7.09 9.49 -8.24
C ALA A 35 -7.87 8.78 -7.13
N ASP A 36 -8.17 9.53 -6.07
CA ASP A 36 -9.11 9.17 -5.03
C ASP A 36 -10.58 9.30 -5.49
N ALA A 37 -11.53 9.04 -4.59
CA ALA A 37 -12.96 9.12 -4.88
C ALA A 37 -13.42 10.53 -5.32
N GLN A 38 -12.69 11.56 -4.95
CA GLN A 38 -12.96 12.97 -5.28
C GLN A 38 -12.24 13.44 -6.56
N GLY A 39 -11.51 12.55 -7.24
CA GLY A 39 -10.74 12.89 -8.43
C GLY A 39 -9.45 13.65 -8.16
N CYS A 40 -8.90 13.55 -6.95
CA CYS A 40 -7.60 14.11 -6.59
C CYS A 40 -6.51 13.05 -6.73
N SER A 41 -5.57 13.25 -7.65
CA SER A 41 -4.44 12.35 -7.92
C SER A 41 -3.20 12.82 -7.20
N ASP A 42 -2.51 11.90 -6.52
CA ASP A 42 -1.16 12.13 -6.04
C ASP A 42 -0.19 12.20 -7.21
N PHE A 43 0.55 13.31 -7.33
CA PHE A 43 1.44 13.53 -8.49
C PHE A 43 2.61 12.54 -8.52
N ASN A 44 3.13 12.13 -7.38
CA ASN A 44 4.22 11.17 -7.31
C ASN A 44 3.75 9.79 -7.77
N GLN A 45 2.56 9.40 -7.32
CA GLN A 45 1.95 8.13 -7.70
C GLN A 45 1.60 8.10 -9.19
N ALA A 46 1.06 9.19 -9.73
CA ALA A 46 0.81 9.31 -11.16
C ALA A 46 2.11 9.24 -11.99
N ALA A 47 3.21 9.84 -11.52
CA ALA A 47 4.50 9.76 -12.19
C ALA A 47 5.07 8.32 -12.21
N ILE A 48 4.87 7.55 -11.13
CA ILE A 48 5.28 6.13 -11.07
C ILE A 48 4.48 5.32 -12.07
N ILE A 49 3.15 5.45 -12.08
CA ILE A 49 2.26 4.73 -13.01
C ILE A 49 2.60 5.08 -14.45
N TYR A 50 2.77 6.36 -14.76
CA TYR A 50 3.19 6.81 -16.10
C TYR A 50 4.50 6.15 -16.54
N ARG A 51 5.53 6.14 -15.68
CA ARG A 51 6.81 5.52 -16.00
C ARG A 51 6.69 4.04 -16.32
N ASP A 52 5.95 3.32 -15.48
CA ASP A 52 5.78 1.87 -15.61
C ASP A 52 5.00 1.52 -16.89
N ASP A 53 3.95 2.27 -17.21
CA ASP A 53 3.17 2.13 -18.44
C ASP A 53 4.02 2.50 -19.67
N HIS A 54 4.84 3.55 -19.61
CA HIS A 54 5.75 3.94 -20.68
C HIS A 54 6.79 2.85 -20.99
N LEU A 55 7.39 2.27 -19.96
CA LEU A 55 8.36 1.18 -20.12
C LEU A 55 7.69 -0.10 -20.62
N ALA A 56 6.46 -0.37 -20.19
CA ALA A 56 5.67 -1.49 -20.71
C ALA A 56 5.36 -1.33 -22.22
N ALA A 57 4.97 -0.13 -22.63
CA ALA A 57 4.73 0.20 -24.04
C ALA A 57 6.01 0.05 -24.89
N MET A 58 7.17 0.48 -24.39
CA MET A 58 8.45 0.29 -25.07
C MET A 58 8.81 -1.17 -25.27
N ARG A 59 8.57 -2.02 -24.26
CA ARG A 59 8.79 -3.48 -24.37
C ARG A 59 7.89 -4.10 -25.45
N ALA A 60 6.63 -3.69 -25.51
CA ALA A 60 5.68 -4.15 -26.52
C ALA A 60 6.11 -3.76 -27.94
N ASP A 61 6.74 -2.59 -28.10
CA ASP A 61 7.28 -2.11 -29.36
C ASP A 61 8.64 -2.74 -29.76
N GLY A 62 9.17 -3.67 -28.95
CA GLY A 62 10.49 -4.27 -29.16
C GLY A 62 11.67 -3.32 -28.93
N ARG A 63 11.44 -2.19 -28.25
CA ARG A 63 12.46 -1.21 -27.88
C ARG A 63 13.16 -1.60 -26.60
N ASP A 64 14.41 -1.19 -26.42
CA ASP A 64 15.23 -1.50 -25.25
C ASP A 64 14.76 -0.70 -24.01
N ALA A 65 13.71 -1.24 -23.36
CA ALA A 65 13.12 -0.65 -22.17
C ALA A 65 14.07 -0.68 -20.97
N GLU A 66 15.04 -1.61 -20.91
CA GLU A 66 16.02 -1.66 -19.82
C GLU A 66 17.01 -0.50 -19.89
N ARG A 67 17.45 -0.15 -21.09
CA ARG A 67 18.30 1.01 -21.34
C ARG A 67 17.56 2.32 -21.01
N GLU A 68 16.29 2.40 -21.35
CA GLU A 68 15.47 3.58 -21.07
C GLU A 68 15.10 3.68 -19.59
N ALA A 69 14.83 2.57 -18.91
CA ALA A 69 14.60 2.54 -17.46
C ALA A 69 15.78 3.09 -16.64
N GLY A 70 17.02 2.90 -17.13
CA GLY A 70 18.21 3.50 -16.55
C GLY A 70 18.32 5.02 -16.75
N ARG A 71 17.60 5.58 -17.73
CA ARG A 71 17.60 7.02 -18.05
C ARG A 71 16.38 7.76 -17.49
N LEU A 72 15.23 7.07 -17.34
CA LEU A 72 13.99 7.63 -16.82
C LEU A 72 13.91 7.52 -15.30
N SER A 73 14.64 8.41 -14.60
CA SER A 73 14.43 8.60 -13.16
C SER A 73 13.04 9.21 -12.90
N LEU A 74 12.47 8.98 -11.71
CA LEU A 74 11.18 9.58 -11.34
C LEU A 74 11.21 11.11 -11.40
N ASP A 75 12.37 11.73 -11.13
CA ASP A 75 12.54 13.19 -11.22
C ASP A 75 12.51 13.67 -12.67
N GLU A 76 13.07 12.91 -13.62
CA GLU A 76 12.97 13.23 -15.04
C GLU A 76 11.54 13.06 -15.54
N VAL A 77 10.84 12.01 -15.13
CA VAL A 77 9.42 11.82 -15.42
C VAL A 77 8.59 12.98 -14.89
N ARG A 78 8.77 13.37 -13.62
CA ARG A 78 8.06 14.52 -13.04
C ARG A 78 8.33 15.81 -13.80
N LYS A 79 9.60 16.09 -14.14
CA LYS A 79 9.97 17.26 -14.94
C LYS A 79 9.31 17.22 -16.32
N HIS A 80 9.32 16.06 -16.96
CA HIS A 80 8.67 15.89 -18.26
C HIS A 80 7.15 16.13 -18.18
N LEU A 81 6.46 15.50 -17.21
CA LEU A 81 5.02 15.69 -17.00
C LEU A 81 4.70 17.17 -16.69
N ALA A 82 5.44 17.78 -15.77
CA ALA A 82 5.24 19.17 -15.36
C ALA A 82 5.49 20.17 -16.48
N ALA A 83 6.49 19.94 -17.34
CA ALA A 83 6.87 20.87 -18.39
C ALA A 83 6.05 20.69 -19.70
N SER A 84 5.66 19.47 -20.03
CA SER A 84 5.15 19.16 -21.36
C SER A 84 3.66 18.76 -21.37
N VAL A 85 3.23 17.94 -20.41
CA VAL A 85 1.90 17.30 -20.49
C VAL A 85 0.87 18.00 -19.60
N LEU A 86 1.20 18.27 -18.34
CA LEU A 86 0.24 18.89 -17.40
C LEU A 86 -0.21 20.29 -17.83
N PRO A 87 0.65 21.20 -18.36
CA PRO A 87 0.20 22.49 -18.85
C PRO A 87 -0.86 22.39 -19.95
N ARG A 88 -0.77 21.37 -20.81
CA ARG A 88 -1.76 21.09 -21.84
C ARG A 88 -3.10 20.63 -21.25
N LEU A 89 -3.07 19.75 -20.22
CA LEU A 89 -4.29 19.32 -19.52
C LEU A 89 -4.94 20.46 -18.76
N VAL A 90 -4.15 21.40 -18.22
CA VAL A 90 -4.66 22.64 -17.58
C VAL A 90 -5.31 23.55 -18.61
N SER A 91 -4.68 23.79 -19.76
CA SER A 91 -5.24 24.66 -20.82
C SER A 91 -6.54 24.10 -21.38
N GLU A 92 -6.69 22.78 -21.37
CA GLU A 92 -7.91 22.07 -21.76
C GLU A 92 -8.97 22.03 -20.65
N GLY A 93 -8.68 22.57 -19.45
CA GLY A 93 -9.59 22.59 -18.30
C GLY A 93 -9.85 21.23 -17.67
N ILE A 94 -9.04 20.23 -17.98
CA ILE A 94 -9.20 18.86 -17.50
C ILE A 94 -8.71 18.69 -16.07
N ILE A 95 -7.62 19.36 -15.72
CA ILE A 95 -7.02 19.32 -14.40
C ILE A 95 -6.80 20.70 -13.82
N VAL A 96 -6.69 20.75 -12.49
CA VAL A 96 -6.26 21.94 -11.73
C VAL A 96 -5.02 21.56 -10.94
N LEU A 97 -3.98 22.39 -11.06
CA LEU A 97 -2.74 22.22 -10.30
C LEU A 97 -2.88 22.80 -8.89
N PRO A 98 -2.18 22.24 -7.90
CA PRO A 98 -2.17 22.78 -6.55
C PRO A 98 -1.49 24.15 -6.49
N GLN A 99 -1.99 25.03 -5.63
CA GLN A 99 -1.41 26.38 -5.43
C GLN A 99 0.02 26.31 -4.86
N SER A 100 0.35 25.25 -4.13
CA SER A 100 1.68 24.96 -3.57
C SER A 100 2.73 24.57 -4.63
N GLY A 101 2.31 24.38 -5.87
CA GLY A 101 3.17 23.89 -6.96
C GLY A 101 3.39 22.38 -6.93
N LEU A 102 4.00 21.86 -8.00
CA LEU A 102 4.22 20.41 -8.19
C LEU A 102 5.48 19.88 -7.47
N THR A 103 6.27 20.76 -6.89
CA THR A 103 7.49 20.40 -6.15
C THR A 103 7.21 20.01 -4.69
N ALA A 104 6.02 20.32 -4.18
CA ALA A 104 5.60 19.92 -2.84
C ALA A 104 5.51 18.39 -2.76
N PRO A 105 5.94 17.77 -1.64
CA PRO A 105 5.92 16.32 -1.47
C PRO A 105 4.51 15.71 -1.49
N ASP A 106 3.50 16.51 -1.22
CA ASP A 106 2.06 16.19 -1.18
C ASP A 106 1.30 16.84 -2.35
N ALA A 107 1.96 17.16 -3.44
CA ALA A 107 1.33 17.79 -4.59
C ALA A 107 0.18 16.94 -5.15
N ARG A 108 -1.05 17.41 -5.01
CA ARG A 108 -2.25 16.76 -5.51
C ARG A 108 -2.80 17.49 -6.73
N ILE A 109 -2.93 16.78 -7.82
CA ILE A 109 -3.54 17.24 -9.06
C ILE A 109 -5.01 16.91 -9.01
N ARG A 110 -5.90 17.90 -9.13
CA ARG A 110 -7.34 17.68 -9.14
C ARG A 110 -7.84 17.58 -10.58
N ILE A 111 -8.50 16.49 -10.91
CA ILE A 111 -9.30 16.37 -12.13
C ILE A 111 -10.58 17.18 -11.90
N THR A 112 -10.96 18.05 -12.85
CA THR A 112 -12.16 18.87 -12.68
C THR A 112 -13.39 17.99 -12.63
N GLU A 113 -14.41 18.36 -11.83
CA GLU A 113 -15.58 17.51 -11.56
C GLU A 113 -16.30 17.06 -12.83
N THR A 114 -16.40 17.96 -13.80
CA THR A 114 -17.01 17.69 -15.10
C THR A 114 -16.29 16.54 -15.83
N TYR A 115 -14.97 16.59 -15.88
CA TYR A 115 -14.18 15.55 -16.55
C TYR A 115 -14.02 14.28 -15.70
N TRP A 116 -14.07 14.37 -14.37
CA TRP A 116 -13.95 13.21 -13.50
C TRP A 116 -15.07 12.20 -13.71
N ARG A 117 -16.30 12.66 -13.83
CA ARG A 117 -17.46 11.80 -14.12
C ARG A 117 -17.33 11.10 -15.48
N GLU A 118 -16.93 11.82 -16.50
CA GLU A 118 -16.72 11.27 -17.84
C GLU A 118 -15.54 10.29 -17.88
N MET A 119 -14.43 10.62 -17.22
CA MET A 119 -13.26 9.75 -17.15
C MET A 119 -13.56 8.43 -16.43
N GLN A 120 -14.41 8.42 -15.42
CA GLN A 120 -14.87 7.17 -14.81
C GLN A 120 -15.69 6.32 -15.78
N ALA A 121 -16.55 6.95 -16.60
CA ALA A 121 -17.35 6.26 -17.58
C ALA A 121 -16.49 5.62 -18.69
N ILE A 122 -15.49 6.35 -19.18
CA ILE A 122 -14.61 5.91 -20.29
C ILE A 122 -13.34 5.16 -19.82
N ARG A 123 -13.14 4.99 -18.53
CA ARG A 123 -11.98 4.26 -17.97
C ARG A 123 -11.76 2.90 -18.65
N ARG A 124 -12.86 2.17 -18.97
CA ARG A 124 -12.82 0.88 -19.66
C ARG A 124 -12.41 1.03 -21.12
N GLU A 125 -12.89 2.08 -21.80
CA GLU A 125 -12.58 2.38 -23.20
C GLU A 125 -11.14 2.87 -23.34
N LEU A 126 -10.65 3.68 -22.42
CA LEU A 126 -9.26 4.11 -22.36
C LEU A 126 -8.32 2.91 -22.22
N ALA A 127 -8.58 2.01 -21.29
CA ALA A 127 -7.83 0.77 -21.12
C ALA A 127 -7.89 -0.13 -22.37
N ALA A 128 -9.03 -0.23 -23.05
CA ALA A 128 -9.19 -0.99 -24.27
C ALA A 128 -8.41 -0.37 -25.45
N THR A 129 -8.43 0.96 -25.58
CA THR A 129 -7.69 1.69 -26.63
C THR A 129 -6.19 1.52 -26.47
N LEU A 130 -5.68 1.62 -25.26
CA LEU A 130 -4.25 1.42 -24.96
C LEU A 130 -3.81 -0.04 -25.21
N ARG A 131 -4.70 -1.02 -25.03
CA ARG A 131 -4.44 -2.44 -25.38
C ARG A 131 -4.42 -2.69 -26.91
N GLN A 132 -5.27 -2.00 -27.68
CA GLN A 132 -5.34 -2.15 -29.15
C GLN A 132 -4.10 -1.59 -29.87
N THR A 133 -3.36 -0.67 -29.25
CA THR A 133 -2.10 -0.14 -29.77
C THR A 133 -0.89 -1.04 -29.53
N GLY A 134 -1.09 -2.29 -29.06
CA GLY A 134 -0.02 -3.25 -28.78
C GLY A 134 0.65 -3.03 -27.42
N GLU A 135 0.07 -2.20 -26.59
CA GLU A 135 0.62 -1.82 -25.30
C GLU A 135 0.10 -2.77 -24.21
N HIS A 136 0.99 -3.58 -23.63
CA HIS A 136 0.73 -4.27 -22.39
C HIS A 136 0.81 -3.24 -21.25
N LEU A 137 -0.31 -2.56 -20.99
CA LEU A 137 -0.47 -1.82 -19.76
C LEU A 137 -0.39 -2.79 -18.58
N THR A 138 0.29 -2.39 -17.51
CA THR A 138 0.21 -3.10 -16.25
C THR A 138 -1.28 -3.23 -15.90
N PRO A 139 -1.87 -4.43 -15.80
CA PRO A 139 -3.30 -4.56 -15.62
C PRO A 139 -3.68 -3.92 -14.31
N ALA A 140 -4.39 -2.79 -14.37
CA ALA A 140 -5.31 -2.46 -13.30
C ALA A 140 -6.21 -3.68 -13.19
N LYS A 141 -6.12 -4.44 -12.10
CA LYS A 141 -6.87 -5.68 -11.91
C LYS A 141 -8.34 -5.38 -12.14
N ASP A 142 -8.82 -5.73 -13.34
CA ASP A 142 -10.23 -5.62 -13.70
C ASP A 142 -11.03 -6.61 -12.85
N PHE A 143 -11.73 -6.07 -11.89
CA PHE A 143 -12.85 -6.73 -11.28
C PHE A 143 -14.07 -6.54 -12.19
N ALA A 144 -14.23 -7.35 -13.20
CA ALA A 144 -15.49 -7.89 -13.69
C ALA A 144 -15.36 -8.45 -15.13
N THR A 145 -15.69 -9.71 -15.25
CA THR A 145 -16.29 -10.41 -16.41
C THR A 145 -15.41 -10.65 -17.64
N ILE A 146 -14.70 -11.77 -17.61
CA ILE A 146 -14.37 -12.52 -18.84
C ILE A 146 -15.51 -13.49 -19.10
N ARG A 147 -16.27 -13.26 -20.19
CA ARG A 147 -17.16 -14.26 -20.78
C ARG A 147 -16.37 -15.13 -21.75
N ALA A 148 -16.30 -16.41 -21.39
CA ALA A 148 -16.11 -17.64 -22.12
C ALA A 148 -15.50 -17.62 -23.53
N ALA A 149 -14.30 -18.17 -23.63
CA ALA A 149 -13.82 -18.99 -24.73
C ALA A 149 -13.55 -20.42 -24.22
N PRO A 150 -13.59 -21.48 -25.06
CA PRO A 150 -13.79 -22.86 -24.60
C PRO A 150 -12.60 -23.43 -23.84
N ALA A 151 -12.92 -24.30 -22.90
CA ALA A 151 -12.12 -24.87 -21.84
C ALA A 151 -10.73 -25.39 -22.23
N ALA A 152 -9.71 -24.71 -21.71
CA ALA A 152 -8.49 -25.33 -21.23
C ALA A 152 -8.65 -25.53 -19.69
N PRO A 153 -7.96 -26.48 -19.04
CA PRO A 153 -8.29 -26.88 -17.68
C PRO A 153 -8.28 -25.70 -16.71
N GLN A 154 -9.40 -25.51 -16.05
CA GLN A 154 -9.71 -24.40 -15.16
C GLN A 154 -8.63 -24.23 -14.09
N ALA A 155 -7.77 -23.21 -14.25
CA ALA A 155 -7.07 -22.64 -13.11
C ALA A 155 -8.13 -22.04 -12.16
N ARG A 156 -8.22 -22.58 -10.96
CA ARG A 156 -9.11 -22.05 -9.91
C ARG A 156 -8.88 -20.56 -9.76
N PRO A 157 -9.93 -19.72 -9.57
CA PRO A 157 -9.76 -18.28 -9.31
C PRO A 157 -8.73 -18.14 -8.18
N ALA A 158 -7.75 -17.23 -8.36
CA ALA A 158 -6.72 -16.99 -7.35
C ALA A 158 -7.42 -16.60 -6.05
N ARG A 159 -7.53 -17.55 -5.11
CA ARG A 159 -8.14 -17.32 -3.81
C ARG A 159 -7.30 -16.26 -3.10
N THR A 160 -7.91 -15.14 -2.74
CA THR A 160 -7.30 -14.16 -1.85
C THR A 160 -6.87 -14.88 -0.59
N SER A 161 -5.57 -14.87 -0.29
CA SER A 161 -5.06 -15.56 0.91
C SER A 161 -5.64 -14.95 2.17
N VAL A 162 -5.88 -15.79 3.17
CA VAL A 162 -6.48 -15.40 4.45
C VAL A 162 -5.61 -15.95 5.59
N LEU A 163 -5.32 -15.09 6.55
CA LEU A 163 -4.68 -15.43 7.82
C LEU A 163 -5.72 -15.29 8.93
N GLU A 164 -5.95 -16.36 9.69
CA GLU A 164 -6.98 -16.41 10.73
C GLU A 164 -6.37 -16.88 12.04
N ALA A 165 -6.86 -16.28 13.11
CA ALA A 165 -6.62 -16.73 14.48
C ALA A 165 -7.97 -16.90 15.16
N SER A 166 -8.15 -18.00 15.89
CA SER A 166 -9.40 -18.33 16.59
C SER A 166 -9.12 -18.88 17.97
N GLY A 167 -9.83 -18.35 18.96
CA GLY A 167 -9.77 -18.83 20.32
C GLY A 167 -8.41 -18.72 20.99
N LEU A 168 -7.58 -17.71 20.60
CA LEU A 168 -6.22 -17.58 21.11
C LEU A 168 -6.21 -17.30 22.61
N VAL A 169 -5.47 -18.11 23.36
CA VAL A 169 -5.24 -17.92 24.80
C VAL A 169 -3.74 -17.92 25.08
N LYS A 170 -3.29 -17.00 25.90
CA LYS A 170 -1.94 -16.99 26.45
C LYS A 170 -1.95 -16.69 27.95
N ILE A 171 -1.23 -17.51 28.69
CA ILE A 171 -1.16 -17.43 30.15
C ILE A 171 0.30 -17.20 30.55
N TYR A 172 0.55 -16.17 31.37
CA TYR A 172 1.82 -15.95 32.04
C TYR A 172 1.58 -15.87 33.55
N ARG A 173 2.32 -16.64 34.34
CA ARG A 173 2.25 -16.64 35.81
C ARG A 173 0.79 -16.68 36.34
N ARG A 174 -0.04 -17.59 35.81
CA ARG A 174 -1.47 -17.75 36.14
C ARG A 174 -2.41 -16.62 35.67
N ARG A 175 -1.89 -15.56 35.02
CA ARG A 175 -2.71 -14.49 34.42
C ARG A 175 -2.93 -14.78 32.93
N LYS A 176 -4.18 -14.77 32.51
CA LYS A 176 -4.52 -14.78 31.08
C LYS A 176 -4.25 -13.39 30.52
N VAL A 177 -3.20 -13.24 29.69
CA VAL A 177 -2.87 -11.98 29.03
C VAL A 177 -3.52 -11.86 27.66
N VAL A 178 -3.90 -13.01 27.07
CA VAL A 178 -4.78 -13.11 25.91
C VAL A 178 -5.80 -14.18 26.23
N ASN A 179 -7.07 -13.90 26.02
CA ASN A 179 -8.20 -14.73 26.43
C ASN A 179 -9.28 -14.75 25.34
N ASP A 180 -9.33 -15.84 24.60
CA ASP A 180 -10.30 -16.10 23.54
C ASP A 180 -10.27 -15.03 22.41
N VAL A 181 -9.08 -14.67 21.93
CA VAL A 181 -8.93 -13.70 20.84
C VAL A 181 -9.12 -14.39 19.50
N ALA A 182 -10.03 -13.83 18.68
CA ALA A 182 -10.24 -14.21 17.30
C ALA A 182 -10.02 -12.98 16.40
N LEU A 183 -9.31 -13.19 15.28
CA LEU A 183 -9.12 -12.18 14.25
C LEU A 183 -8.92 -12.83 12.89
N ARG A 184 -9.22 -12.08 11.84
CA ARG A 184 -9.07 -12.49 10.46
C ARG A 184 -8.42 -11.36 9.67
N LEU A 185 -7.50 -11.70 8.78
CA LEU A 185 -6.80 -10.78 7.89
C LEU A 185 -6.80 -11.36 6.47
N GLN A 186 -7.22 -10.56 5.49
CA GLN A 186 -7.18 -10.90 4.07
C GLN A 186 -6.06 -10.18 3.36
N GLN A 187 -5.58 -10.74 2.25
CA GLN A 187 -4.66 -10.00 1.39
C GLN A 187 -5.36 -8.76 0.82
N GLY A 188 -4.63 -7.63 0.79
CA GLY A 188 -5.13 -6.38 0.24
C GLY A 188 -6.02 -5.59 1.18
N GLU A 189 -6.10 -5.94 2.47
CA GLU A 189 -6.73 -5.10 3.50
C GLU A 189 -5.72 -4.66 4.57
N ILE A 190 -6.01 -3.55 5.23
CA ILE A 190 -5.27 -3.06 6.40
C ILE A 190 -6.20 -3.16 7.61
N VAL A 191 -5.79 -3.93 8.60
CA VAL A 191 -6.57 -4.18 9.82
C VAL A 191 -5.82 -3.64 11.03
N GLY A 192 -6.49 -2.85 11.86
CA GLY A 192 -5.97 -2.37 13.13
C GLY A 192 -6.19 -3.38 14.26
N LEU A 193 -5.20 -3.56 15.13
CA LEU A 193 -5.35 -4.21 16.44
C LEU A 193 -5.05 -3.17 17.51
N LEU A 194 -6.08 -2.51 18.00
CA LEU A 194 -6.00 -1.32 18.84
C LEU A 194 -6.43 -1.64 20.26
N GLY A 195 -6.09 -0.76 21.21
CA GLY A 195 -6.42 -0.91 22.61
C GLY A 195 -5.36 -0.33 23.52
N PRO A 196 -5.62 -0.18 24.83
CA PRO A 196 -4.69 0.40 25.79
C PRO A 196 -3.43 -0.46 25.97
N ASN A 197 -2.44 0.10 26.66
CA ASN A 197 -1.24 -0.64 27.04
C ASN A 197 -1.61 -1.80 27.95
N GLY A 198 -0.99 -2.97 27.72
CA GLY A 198 -1.29 -4.19 28.49
C GLY A 198 -2.56 -4.94 28.02
N ALA A 199 -3.27 -4.49 26.99
CA ALA A 199 -4.45 -5.17 26.45
C ALA A 199 -4.14 -6.52 25.78
N GLY A 200 -2.87 -6.88 25.56
CA GLY A 200 -2.48 -8.16 24.95
C GLY A 200 -2.10 -8.08 23.46
N LYS A 201 -2.06 -6.90 22.86
CA LYS A 201 -1.79 -6.69 21.43
C LYS A 201 -0.48 -7.35 20.97
N THR A 202 0.66 -6.95 21.52
CA THR A 202 1.99 -7.49 21.19
C THR A 202 2.08 -8.99 21.42
N THR A 203 1.44 -9.51 22.50
CA THR A 203 1.37 -10.95 22.76
C THR A 203 0.60 -11.67 21.65
N THR A 204 -0.50 -11.10 21.16
CA THR A 204 -1.28 -11.63 20.04
C THR A 204 -0.45 -11.61 18.76
N PHE A 205 0.26 -10.53 18.45
CA PHE A 205 1.22 -10.46 17.35
C PHE A 205 2.26 -11.57 17.42
N TYR A 206 2.89 -11.74 18.57
CA TYR A 206 3.93 -12.78 18.78
C TYR A 206 3.40 -14.19 18.55
N MET A 207 2.15 -14.46 18.94
CA MET A 207 1.52 -15.75 18.63
C MET A 207 1.30 -15.91 17.13
N ILE A 208 0.80 -14.88 16.45
CA ILE A 208 0.51 -14.92 15.00
C ILE A 208 1.78 -15.08 14.18
N VAL A 209 2.86 -14.38 14.51
CA VAL A 209 4.13 -14.50 13.79
C VAL A 209 4.93 -15.75 14.17
N GLY A 210 4.56 -16.45 15.26
CA GLY A 210 5.21 -17.69 15.70
C GLY A 210 6.45 -17.49 16.54
N LEU A 211 6.59 -16.33 17.20
CA LEU A 211 7.61 -16.07 18.22
C LEU A 211 7.30 -16.77 19.54
N ILE A 212 6.01 -16.87 19.89
CA ILE A 212 5.54 -17.60 21.07
C ILE A 212 4.39 -18.53 20.67
N GLN A 213 4.25 -19.63 21.40
CA GLN A 213 3.15 -20.57 21.21
C GLN A 213 1.93 -20.11 22.03
N PRO A 214 0.69 -20.16 21.48
CA PRO A 214 -0.51 -20.00 22.28
C PRO A 214 -0.66 -21.16 23.27
N PHE A 215 -1.34 -20.92 24.37
CA PHE A 215 -1.74 -21.95 25.31
C PHE A 215 -2.92 -22.77 24.76
N ALA A 216 -3.86 -22.10 24.08
CA ALA A 216 -4.98 -22.67 23.37
C ALA A 216 -5.34 -21.78 22.18
N GLY A 217 -6.18 -22.32 21.29
CA GLY A 217 -6.60 -21.67 20.06
C GLY A 217 -5.81 -22.16 18.85
N ARG A 218 -6.17 -21.62 17.68
CA ARG A 218 -5.63 -22.03 16.38
C ARG A 218 -5.26 -20.83 15.55
N ILE A 219 -4.17 -20.95 14.79
CA ILE A 219 -3.77 -20.00 13.77
C ILE A 219 -3.68 -20.75 12.45
N SER A 220 -4.38 -20.27 11.43
CA SER A 220 -4.39 -20.88 10.10
C SER A 220 -4.08 -19.87 9.00
N MET A 221 -3.49 -20.33 7.92
CA MET A 221 -3.24 -19.58 6.70
C MET A 221 -3.77 -20.38 5.52
N ASP A 222 -4.70 -19.78 4.78
CA ASP A 222 -5.40 -20.45 3.67
C ASP A 222 -6.06 -21.78 4.08
N GLY A 223 -6.54 -21.87 5.35
CA GLY A 223 -7.14 -23.07 5.94
C GLY A 223 -6.14 -24.08 6.51
N GLU A 224 -4.84 -23.93 6.23
CA GLU A 224 -3.79 -24.79 6.78
C GLU A 224 -3.42 -24.32 8.19
N ASP A 225 -3.34 -25.26 9.13
CA ASP A 225 -2.94 -24.98 10.50
C ASP A 225 -1.42 -24.67 10.59
N ILE A 226 -1.10 -23.49 11.08
CA ILE A 226 0.27 -23.03 11.30
C ILE A 226 0.57 -22.78 12.79
N THR A 227 -0.31 -23.20 13.69
CA THR A 227 -0.25 -22.87 15.13
C THR A 227 1.09 -23.24 15.77
N THR A 228 1.60 -24.43 15.49
CA THR A 228 2.90 -24.90 16.05
C THR A 228 4.10 -24.55 15.18
N MET A 229 3.85 -23.93 14.01
CA MET A 229 4.91 -23.60 13.06
C MET A 229 5.77 -22.46 13.59
N PRO A 230 7.12 -22.60 13.66
CA PRO A 230 7.99 -21.53 14.11
C PRO A 230 8.06 -20.38 13.10
N MET A 231 8.41 -19.18 13.59
CA MET A 231 8.43 -17.91 12.84
C MET A 231 9.12 -18.03 11.46
N TYR A 232 10.30 -18.65 11.36
CA TYR A 232 11.03 -18.74 10.10
C TYR A 232 10.29 -19.54 9.02
N LYS A 233 9.51 -20.55 9.42
CA LYS A 233 8.66 -21.30 8.48
C LYS A 233 7.43 -20.49 8.05
N ARG A 234 6.83 -19.72 8.97
CA ARG A 234 5.73 -18.79 8.63
C ARG A 234 6.21 -17.67 7.71
N ALA A 235 7.43 -17.16 7.93
CA ALA A 235 8.05 -16.16 7.05
C ALA A 235 8.21 -16.68 5.61
N ARG A 236 8.66 -17.94 5.44
CA ARG A 236 8.76 -18.58 4.11
C ARG A 236 7.39 -18.82 3.45
N ARG A 237 6.31 -18.87 4.21
CA ARG A 237 4.94 -18.96 3.70
C ARG A 237 4.32 -17.59 3.37
N GLY A 238 5.01 -16.51 3.72
CA GLY A 238 4.60 -15.15 3.40
C GLY A 238 4.04 -14.36 4.58
N VAL A 239 4.40 -14.67 5.83
CA VAL A 239 4.09 -13.85 7.01
C VAL A 239 5.31 -13.01 7.35
N GLY A 240 5.28 -11.72 6.98
CA GLY A 240 6.31 -10.74 7.35
C GLY A 240 6.03 -10.12 8.72
N TYR A 241 7.08 -9.69 9.41
CA TYR A 241 6.98 -9.04 10.70
C TYR A 241 7.92 -7.86 10.82
N LEU A 242 7.39 -6.74 11.25
CA LEU A 242 8.13 -5.53 11.64
C LEU A 242 7.94 -5.33 13.13
N SER A 243 9.03 -5.52 13.87
CA SER A 243 9.04 -5.39 15.33
C SER A 243 9.00 -3.93 15.78
N GLN A 244 8.55 -3.70 17.02
CA GLN A 244 8.64 -2.41 17.69
C GLN A 244 10.10 -2.01 17.89
N GLU A 245 10.96 -2.96 18.30
CA GLU A 245 12.39 -2.70 18.47
C GLU A 245 13.13 -2.67 17.13
N PRO A 246 14.12 -1.76 16.96
CA PRO A 246 14.91 -1.68 15.74
C PRO A 246 15.64 -2.98 15.44
N SER A 247 15.43 -3.51 14.22
CA SER A 247 15.96 -4.80 13.77
C SER A 247 17.08 -4.69 12.72
N ILE A 248 17.54 -3.48 12.41
CA ILE A 248 18.57 -3.25 11.38
C ILE A 248 19.98 -3.67 11.84
N PHE A 249 20.81 -4.06 10.90
CA PHE A 249 22.24 -4.26 11.13
C PHE A 249 22.97 -2.91 11.13
N ARG A 250 23.12 -2.31 12.30
CA ARG A 250 23.55 -0.92 12.49
C ARG A 250 24.88 -0.59 11.80
N LYS A 251 25.83 -1.52 11.74
CA LYS A 251 27.16 -1.33 11.14
C LYS A 251 27.20 -1.57 9.63
N LEU A 252 26.16 -2.15 9.05
CA LEU A 252 26.03 -2.36 7.62
C LEU A 252 25.50 -1.10 6.92
N SER A 253 25.76 -0.95 5.62
CA SER A 253 25.10 0.05 4.79
C SER A 253 23.63 -0.27 4.59
N VAL A 254 22.85 0.67 4.05
CA VAL A 254 21.45 0.43 3.64
C VAL A 254 21.40 -0.72 2.63
N GLU A 255 22.24 -0.67 1.61
CA GLU A 255 22.36 -1.72 0.60
C GLU A 255 22.69 -3.08 1.21
N ASP A 256 23.74 -3.16 2.07
CA ASP A 256 24.15 -4.40 2.72
C ASP A 256 23.05 -4.97 3.63
N ASN A 257 22.26 -4.12 4.29
CA ASN A 257 21.11 -4.54 5.09
C ASN A 257 20.05 -5.28 4.27
N ILE A 258 19.81 -4.85 3.04
CA ILE A 258 18.86 -5.49 2.11
C ILE A 258 19.48 -6.75 1.50
N LEU A 259 20.74 -6.66 1.06
CA LEU A 259 21.49 -7.79 0.48
C LEU A 259 21.58 -8.96 1.45
N ALA A 260 21.85 -8.71 2.73
CA ALA A 260 21.94 -9.75 3.75
C ALA A 260 20.69 -10.64 3.83
N ILE A 261 19.51 -10.08 3.53
CA ILE A 261 18.27 -10.88 3.46
C ILE A 261 18.09 -11.51 2.07
N LEU A 262 18.39 -10.78 0.99
CA LEU A 262 18.29 -11.31 -0.38
C LEU A 262 19.21 -12.54 -0.59
N GLU A 263 20.36 -12.59 0.06
CA GLU A 263 21.29 -13.72 0.01
C GLU A 263 20.76 -15.00 0.66
N THR A 264 19.80 -14.88 1.58
CA THR A 264 19.15 -16.06 2.17
C THR A 264 18.10 -16.69 1.25
N LEU A 265 17.74 -16.02 0.14
CA LEU A 265 16.74 -16.50 -0.80
C LEU A 265 17.39 -17.33 -1.92
N PRO A 266 16.73 -18.39 -2.42
CA PRO A 266 17.22 -19.21 -3.50
C PRO A 266 17.03 -18.55 -4.88
N ILE A 267 17.66 -17.39 -5.09
CA ILE A 267 17.56 -16.57 -6.31
C ILE A 267 18.96 -16.30 -6.87
N SER A 268 19.04 -16.05 -8.18
CA SER A 268 20.30 -15.76 -8.87
C SER A 268 20.89 -14.41 -8.43
N ALA A 269 22.20 -14.23 -8.66
CA ALA A 269 22.88 -12.96 -8.39
C ALA A 269 22.30 -11.80 -9.22
N ALA A 270 21.89 -12.06 -10.45
CA ALA A 270 21.22 -11.07 -11.31
C ALA A 270 19.87 -10.65 -10.72
N GLU A 271 19.06 -11.60 -10.30
CA GLU A 271 17.75 -11.32 -9.66
C GLU A 271 17.92 -10.59 -8.33
N ARG A 272 18.93 -10.89 -7.52
CA ARG A 272 19.24 -10.15 -6.29
C ARG A 272 19.50 -8.67 -6.58
N ARG A 273 20.30 -8.37 -7.60
CA ARG A 273 20.60 -6.98 -7.99
C ARG A 273 19.36 -6.26 -8.45
N THR A 274 18.53 -6.86 -9.30
CA THR A 274 17.27 -6.28 -9.78
C THR A 274 16.33 -6.00 -8.60
N ARG A 275 16.15 -6.96 -7.68
CA ARG A 275 15.29 -6.77 -6.51
C ARG A 275 15.82 -5.71 -5.56
N LEU A 276 17.13 -5.61 -5.37
CA LEU A 276 17.78 -4.58 -4.57
C LEU A 276 17.46 -3.19 -5.12
N GLU A 277 17.68 -2.97 -6.42
CA GLU A 277 17.37 -1.67 -7.05
C GLU A 277 15.89 -1.33 -6.93
N THR A 278 15.00 -2.28 -7.21
CA THR A 278 13.56 -2.10 -7.06
C THR A 278 13.18 -1.68 -5.64
N LEU A 279 13.69 -2.36 -4.62
CA LEU A 279 13.37 -2.06 -3.22
C LEU A 279 13.91 -0.71 -2.75
N LEU A 280 15.11 -0.34 -3.19
CA LEU A 280 15.72 0.97 -2.90
C LEU A 280 14.91 2.13 -3.51
N ASP A 281 14.41 1.93 -4.74
CA ASP A 281 13.59 2.91 -5.43
C ASP A 281 12.17 3.01 -4.82
N GLU A 282 11.49 1.88 -4.61
CA GLU A 282 10.12 1.81 -4.09
C GLU A 282 9.95 2.53 -2.75
N LEU A 283 10.94 2.43 -1.86
CA LEU A 283 10.88 3.05 -0.54
C LEU A 283 11.70 4.34 -0.42
N SER A 284 12.12 4.88 -1.58
CA SER A 284 12.83 6.18 -1.68
C SER A 284 14.06 6.29 -0.77
N ILE A 285 14.84 5.18 -0.64
CA ILE A 285 16.07 5.12 0.15
C ILE A 285 17.33 4.92 -0.69
N LYS A 286 17.24 5.00 -2.01
CA LYS A 286 18.36 4.78 -2.94
C LYS A 286 19.50 5.77 -2.72
N HIS A 287 19.18 7.02 -2.43
CA HIS A 287 20.17 8.07 -2.14
C HIS A 287 21.00 7.78 -0.86
N LEU A 288 20.48 6.90 0.02
CA LEU A 288 21.13 6.48 1.27
C LEU A 288 21.87 5.15 1.13
N ARG A 289 21.94 4.54 -0.07
CA ARG A 289 22.40 3.15 -0.25
C ARG A 289 23.72 2.84 0.43
N GLN A 290 24.69 3.76 0.41
CA GLN A 290 26.02 3.63 1.01
C GLN A 290 26.09 4.12 2.46
N SER A 291 25.04 4.79 2.95
CA SER A 291 25.00 5.28 4.32
C SER A 291 24.95 4.12 5.31
N LYS A 292 25.72 4.22 6.38
CA LYS A 292 25.66 3.24 7.47
C LYS A 292 24.33 3.38 8.23
N ALA A 293 23.70 2.26 8.56
CA ALA A 293 22.37 2.25 9.16
C ALA A 293 22.29 2.96 10.52
N PHE A 294 23.40 3.08 11.26
CA PHE A 294 23.44 3.86 12.52
C PHE A 294 23.32 5.38 12.30
N ALA A 295 23.65 5.86 11.10
CA ALA A 295 23.59 7.30 10.77
C ALA A 295 22.20 7.75 10.25
N LEU A 296 21.27 6.83 10.06
CA LEU A 296 19.93 7.12 9.56
C LEU A 296 19.07 7.82 10.62
N SER A 297 18.25 8.77 10.19
CA SER A 297 17.15 9.33 10.98
C SER A 297 16.13 8.25 11.38
N GLY A 298 15.23 8.57 12.30
CA GLY A 298 14.16 7.62 12.72
C GLY A 298 13.29 7.15 11.56
N GLY A 299 12.85 8.06 10.71
CA GLY A 299 12.02 7.74 9.55
C GLY A 299 12.76 6.93 8.47
N GLU A 300 14.01 7.31 8.13
CA GLU A 300 14.84 6.56 7.19
C GLU A 300 15.15 5.14 7.69
N ARG A 301 15.39 5.01 8.98
CA ARG A 301 15.59 3.71 9.64
C ARG A 301 14.34 2.86 9.51
N ARG A 302 13.17 3.43 9.79
CA ARG A 302 11.90 2.71 9.69
C ARG A 302 11.60 2.27 8.26
N ARG A 303 11.89 3.12 7.28
CA ARG A 303 11.82 2.76 5.85
C ARG A 303 12.73 1.56 5.52
N LEU A 304 13.97 1.56 5.99
CA LEU A 304 14.89 0.44 5.79
C LEU A 304 14.38 -0.85 6.44
N GLU A 305 13.80 -0.79 7.63
CA GLU A 305 13.20 -1.95 8.31
C GLU A 305 12.03 -2.53 7.53
N ILE A 306 11.13 -1.68 7.03
CA ILE A 306 10.02 -2.10 6.16
C ILE A 306 10.56 -2.72 4.87
N THR A 307 11.57 -2.09 4.24
CA THR A 307 12.24 -2.64 3.04
C THR A 307 12.73 -4.06 3.28
N ARG A 308 13.44 -4.29 4.37
CA ARG A 308 13.95 -5.62 4.73
C ARG A 308 12.85 -6.65 4.91
N ALA A 309 11.74 -6.27 5.54
CA ALA A 309 10.59 -7.16 5.71
C ALA A 309 9.92 -7.50 4.36
N LEU A 310 9.97 -6.59 3.39
CA LEU A 310 9.41 -6.79 2.04
C LEU A 310 10.29 -7.64 1.12
N VAL A 311 11.57 -7.86 1.44
CA VAL A 311 12.50 -8.69 0.65
C VAL A 311 11.93 -10.08 0.38
N SER A 312 11.25 -10.69 1.34
CA SER A 312 10.65 -12.03 1.23
C SER A 312 9.35 -12.08 0.43
N ARG A 313 8.85 -10.94 -0.09
CA ARG A 313 7.56 -10.82 -0.78
C ARG A 313 6.40 -11.40 0.04
N PRO A 314 6.15 -10.89 1.23
CA PRO A 314 5.14 -11.44 2.12
C PRO A 314 3.72 -11.27 1.55
N LYS A 315 2.84 -12.23 1.87
CA LYS A 315 1.39 -12.11 1.65
C LYS A 315 0.73 -11.26 2.74
N PHE A 316 1.29 -11.32 3.95
CA PHE A 316 0.81 -10.62 5.13
C PHE A 316 1.96 -9.93 5.84
N MET A 317 1.75 -8.70 6.31
CA MET A 317 2.68 -7.92 7.12
C MET A 317 2.08 -7.63 8.48
N MET A 318 2.81 -8.03 9.51
CA MET A 318 2.51 -7.69 10.91
C MET A 318 3.37 -6.51 11.32
N LEU A 319 2.76 -5.34 11.57
CA LEU A 319 3.44 -4.10 11.92
C LEU A 319 3.15 -3.76 13.39
N ASP A 320 4.14 -3.97 14.26
CA ASP A 320 4.00 -3.67 15.68
C ASP A 320 4.57 -2.27 15.97
N GLU A 321 3.69 -1.33 16.30
CA GLU A 321 3.97 0.07 16.56
C GLU A 321 4.87 0.74 15.48
N PRO A 322 4.47 0.75 14.20
CA PRO A 322 5.32 1.26 13.12
C PRO A 322 5.61 2.75 13.21
N PHE A 323 4.82 3.52 13.94
CA PHE A 323 4.96 4.97 14.11
C PHE A 323 5.74 5.34 15.37
N ALA A 324 6.08 4.38 16.23
CA ALA A 324 6.79 4.66 17.48
C ALA A 324 8.19 5.23 17.25
N GLY A 325 8.49 6.35 17.91
CA GLY A 325 9.81 6.98 17.83
C GLY A 325 10.14 7.62 16.48
N VAL A 326 9.14 7.85 15.65
CA VAL A 326 9.24 8.54 14.37
C VAL A 326 8.74 9.98 14.52
N ASP A 327 9.42 10.93 13.87
CA ASP A 327 8.97 12.31 13.87
C ASP A 327 7.65 12.48 13.08
N PRO A 328 6.82 13.49 13.40
CA PRO A 328 5.49 13.66 12.80
C PRO A 328 5.50 13.80 11.27
N ILE A 329 6.58 14.36 10.70
CA ILE A 329 6.70 14.52 9.23
C ILE A 329 6.91 13.15 8.58
N ALA A 330 7.81 12.34 9.14
CA ALA A 330 8.10 11.01 8.62
C ALA A 330 6.97 10.00 8.87
N VAL A 331 6.05 10.26 9.80
CA VAL A 331 4.86 9.40 10.03
C VAL A 331 4.00 9.34 8.77
N HIS A 332 3.74 10.45 8.09
CA HIS A 332 2.97 10.47 6.85
C HIS A 332 3.61 9.63 5.74
N ASP A 333 4.94 9.64 5.66
CA ASP A 333 5.67 8.81 4.71
C ASP A 333 5.43 7.32 4.99
N ILE A 334 5.50 6.94 6.27
CA ILE A 334 5.27 5.54 6.69
C ILE A 334 3.81 5.14 6.47
N GLN A 335 2.86 6.02 6.77
CA GLN A 335 1.44 5.80 6.46
C GLN A 335 1.24 5.54 4.96
N SER A 336 1.87 6.34 4.10
CA SER A 336 1.81 6.18 2.64
C SER A 336 2.42 4.84 2.21
N ILE A 337 3.55 4.43 2.79
CA ILE A 337 4.15 3.12 2.52
C ILE A 337 3.19 1.99 2.92
N VAL A 338 2.60 2.06 4.12
CA VAL A 338 1.66 1.04 4.60
C VAL A 338 0.41 0.97 3.71
N ALA A 339 -0.16 2.12 3.33
CA ALA A 339 -1.28 2.18 2.40
C ALA A 339 -0.94 1.54 1.04
N ASN A 340 0.28 1.75 0.54
CA ASN A 340 0.75 1.14 -0.70
C ASN A 340 0.90 -0.40 -0.61
N LEU A 341 1.15 -0.97 0.57
CA LEU A 341 1.18 -2.43 0.75
C LEU A 341 -0.17 -3.07 0.38
N ARG A 342 -1.29 -2.41 0.71
CA ARG A 342 -2.63 -2.83 0.31
C ARG A 342 -2.76 -2.94 -1.22
N HIS A 343 -2.30 -1.93 -1.95
CA HIS A 343 -2.35 -1.91 -3.42
C HIS A 343 -1.47 -3.00 -4.06
N ARG A 344 -0.43 -3.43 -3.34
CA ARG A 344 0.41 -4.57 -3.74
C ARG A 344 -0.23 -5.93 -3.41
N GLY A 345 -1.45 -5.96 -2.89
CA GLY A 345 -2.14 -7.17 -2.48
C GLY A 345 -1.57 -7.80 -1.21
N ILE A 346 -0.88 -7.01 -0.35
CA ILE A 346 -0.38 -7.47 0.94
C ILE A 346 -1.43 -7.14 2.00
N GLY A 347 -1.84 -8.12 2.80
CA GLY A 347 -2.68 -7.89 3.98
C GLY A 347 -1.82 -7.36 5.13
N VAL A 348 -2.27 -6.32 5.80
CA VAL A 348 -1.52 -5.67 6.88
C VAL A 348 -2.29 -5.74 8.19
N LEU A 349 -1.68 -6.28 9.23
CA LEU A 349 -2.15 -6.11 10.61
C LEU A 349 -1.23 -5.12 11.30
N ILE A 350 -1.80 -4.04 11.81
CA ILE A 350 -1.06 -2.94 12.44
C ILE A 350 -1.54 -2.75 13.87
N SER A 351 -0.60 -2.65 14.82
CA SER A 351 -0.87 -2.11 16.16
C SER A 351 -0.12 -0.80 16.33
N ASP A 352 -0.76 0.17 16.98
CA ASP A 352 -0.07 1.39 17.40
C ASP A 352 -0.80 1.99 18.61
N HIS A 353 -0.09 2.79 19.38
CA HIS A 353 -0.66 3.58 20.44
C HIS A 353 -1.22 4.92 19.93
N ASN A 354 -0.81 5.37 18.75
CA ASN A 354 -1.37 6.55 18.10
C ASN A 354 -2.62 6.18 17.30
N VAL A 355 -3.75 6.30 17.96
CA VAL A 355 -5.05 5.89 17.43
C VAL A 355 -5.41 6.61 16.15
N GLU A 356 -5.26 7.94 16.11
CA GLU A 356 -5.66 8.75 14.95
C GLU A 356 -4.86 8.36 13.71
N GLN A 357 -3.53 8.30 13.84
CA GLN A 357 -2.65 7.93 12.73
C GLN A 357 -2.97 6.53 12.18
N THR A 358 -3.39 5.62 13.06
CA THR A 358 -3.77 4.27 12.65
C THR A 358 -5.14 4.24 11.98
N LEU A 359 -6.14 4.94 12.56
CA LEU A 359 -7.48 4.99 11.99
C LEU A 359 -7.53 5.66 10.61
N ASP A 360 -6.55 6.51 10.27
CA ASP A 360 -6.45 7.14 8.95
C ASP A 360 -6.15 6.17 7.82
N ILE A 361 -5.56 5.01 8.11
CA ILE A 361 -5.07 4.07 7.08
C ILE A 361 -5.71 2.68 7.12
N VAL A 362 -6.41 2.32 8.21
CA VAL A 362 -7.04 0.99 8.33
C VAL A 362 -8.42 0.96 7.68
N ASP A 363 -8.78 -0.19 7.12
CA ASP A 363 -10.13 -0.44 6.59
C ASP A 363 -11.11 -0.77 7.73
N ARG A 364 -10.64 -1.50 8.74
CA ARG A 364 -11.36 -1.90 9.95
C ARG A 364 -10.40 -2.19 11.09
N ALA A 365 -10.91 -2.30 12.31
CA ALA A 365 -10.05 -2.66 13.43
C ALA A 365 -10.75 -3.57 14.46
N TYR A 366 -9.92 -4.19 15.28
CA TYR A 366 -10.28 -4.91 16.49
C TYR A 366 -9.85 -4.10 17.69
N ILE A 367 -10.74 -3.84 18.63
CA ILE A 367 -10.44 -3.14 19.88
C ILE A 367 -10.24 -4.19 20.99
N MET A 368 -8.99 -4.30 21.44
CA MET A 368 -8.62 -5.17 22.54
C MET A 368 -8.67 -4.45 23.89
N PHE A 369 -9.24 -5.11 24.87
CA PHE A 369 -9.25 -4.66 26.26
C PHE A 369 -9.20 -5.89 27.18
N ASP A 370 -8.32 -5.84 28.18
CA ASP A 370 -8.11 -6.92 29.18
C ASP A 370 -7.99 -8.32 28.54
N GLY A 371 -7.14 -8.41 27.51
CA GLY A 371 -6.83 -9.67 26.83
C GLY A 371 -7.89 -10.19 25.85
N GLN A 372 -8.97 -9.47 25.62
CA GLN A 372 -10.08 -9.86 24.75
C GLN A 372 -10.34 -8.84 23.65
N VAL A 373 -10.86 -9.28 22.52
CA VAL A 373 -11.47 -8.39 21.54
C VAL A 373 -12.87 -8.02 22.06
N LYS A 374 -13.11 -6.74 22.32
CA LYS A 374 -14.40 -6.24 22.81
C LYS A 374 -15.31 -5.79 21.68
N VAL A 375 -14.74 -5.10 20.68
CA VAL A 375 -15.48 -4.58 19.54
C VAL A 375 -14.63 -4.78 18.29
N SER A 376 -15.26 -5.00 17.16
CA SER A 376 -14.61 -5.02 15.86
C SER A 376 -15.55 -4.46 14.79
N GLY A 377 -15.03 -3.72 13.83
CA GLY A 377 -15.81 -3.11 12.78
C GLY A 377 -14.99 -2.17 11.92
N THR A 378 -15.65 -1.50 10.99
CA THR A 378 -15.09 -0.42 10.19
C THR A 378 -14.71 0.76 11.09
N VAL A 379 -13.84 1.64 10.59
CA VAL A 379 -13.44 2.85 11.35
C VAL A 379 -14.66 3.66 11.78
N ARG A 380 -15.65 3.82 10.89
CA ARG A 380 -16.88 4.57 11.20
C ARG A 380 -17.69 3.90 12.33
N GLU A 381 -17.90 2.59 12.26
CA GLU A 381 -18.61 1.86 13.30
C GLU A 381 -17.93 2.01 14.66
N LEU A 382 -16.61 1.88 14.71
CA LEU A 382 -15.82 2.00 15.94
C LEU A 382 -15.86 3.41 16.56
N VAL A 383 -15.83 4.45 15.74
CA VAL A 383 -15.87 5.85 16.19
C VAL A 383 -17.22 6.20 16.83
N PHE A 384 -18.30 5.57 16.34
CA PHE A 384 -19.66 5.80 16.87
C PHE A 384 -20.09 4.80 17.95
N ASP A 385 -19.25 3.80 18.27
CA ASP A 385 -19.51 2.84 19.35
C ASP A 385 -19.16 3.46 20.70
N ASP A 386 -20.13 3.50 21.62
CA ASP A 386 -19.95 4.08 22.95
C ASP A 386 -19.02 3.24 23.83
N THR A 387 -18.99 1.92 23.66
CA THR A 387 -18.05 1.05 24.36
C THR A 387 -16.61 1.39 24.00
N VAL A 388 -16.34 1.62 22.71
CA VAL A 388 -15.01 2.01 22.24
C VAL A 388 -14.62 3.39 22.78
N ALA A 389 -15.57 4.33 22.82
CA ALA A 389 -15.37 5.64 23.42
C ALA A 389 -14.95 5.54 24.91
N ASP A 390 -15.64 4.69 25.67
CA ASP A 390 -15.42 4.55 27.12
C ASP A 390 -14.11 3.82 27.46
N ILE A 391 -13.80 2.72 26.77
CA ILE A 391 -12.67 1.86 27.14
C ILE A 391 -11.34 2.26 26.47
N TYR A 392 -11.38 3.07 25.39
CA TYR A 392 -10.17 3.31 24.60
C TYR A 392 -9.98 4.74 24.09
N LEU A 393 -10.96 5.34 23.39
CA LEU A 393 -10.79 6.65 22.75
C LEU A 393 -10.82 7.82 23.75
N GLY A 394 -11.67 7.73 24.75
CA GLY A 394 -11.96 8.83 25.67
C GLY A 394 -12.79 9.95 25.02
N PRO A 395 -13.37 10.87 25.83
CA PRO A 395 -14.39 11.81 25.36
C PRO A 395 -13.87 12.81 24.33
N THR A 396 -12.67 13.33 24.52
CA THR A 396 -12.08 14.38 23.65
C THR A 396 -11.80 13.86 22.25
N LEU A 397 -11.14 12.68 22.15
CA LEU A 397 -10.81 12.09 20.86
C LEU A 397 -12.07 11.62 20.14
N THR A 398 -13.02 11.01 20.85
CA THR A 398 -14.31 10.59 20.32
C THR A 398 -15.07 11.76 19.70
N ALA A 399 -15.18 12.90 20.38
CA ALA A 399 -15.87 14.08 19.87
C ALA A 399 -15.23 14.59 18.57
N ARG A 400 -13.89 14.65 18.52
CA ARG A 400 -13.14 15.08 17.34
C ARG A 400 -13.32 14.12 16.16
N LEU A 401 -13.22 12.82 16.38
CA LEU A 401 -13.39 11.81 15.33
C LEU A 401 -14.86 11.79 14.83
N ARG A 402 -15.85 11.83 15.73
CA ARG A 402 -17.28 11.89 15.35
C ARG A 402 -17.59 13.11 14.50
N SER A 403 -17.06 14.28 14.84
CA SER A 403 -17.18 15.51 14.05
C SER A 403 -16.63 15.32 12.63
N ARG A 404 -15.42 14.74 12.51
CA ARG A 404 -14.77 14.47 11.22
C ARG A 404 -15.60 13.52 10.33
N PHE A 405 -16.14 12.44 10.89
CA PHE A 405 -16.92 11.45 10.16
C PHE A 405 -18.40 11.86 9.94
N SER A 406 -18.91 12.85 10.68
CA SER A 406 -20.25 13.43 10.45
C SER A 406 -20.25 14.46 9.30
N SER A 407 -19.12 15.15 9.07
CA SER A 407 -18.99 16.19 8.03
C SER A 407 -18.73 15.62 6.61
N SER A 408 -18.68 14.31 6.46
CA SER A 408 -18.39 13.61 5.20
C SER A 408 -19.67 13.12 4.50
N HIS A 409 -20.73 13.93 4.53
CA HIS A 409 -21.98 13.69 3.79
C HIS A 409 -22.17 14.73 2.70
#